data_7632abe5dc493bc0d3e06bf3e6f7f5df
#
_entry.id   7632abe5dc493bc0d3e06bf3e6f7f5df
#
_cell.length_a   1.000
_cell.length_b   1.000
_cell.length_c   1.000
_cell.angle_alpha   90.00
_cell.angle_beta   90.00
_cell.angle_gamma   90.00
#
_symmetry.space_group_name_H-M   'P 1'
#
loop_
_entity.id
_entity.type
_entity.pdbx_description
1 polymer ?
#
loop_
_entity_poly.entity_id
_entity_poly.type
_entity_poly.pdbx_seq_one_letter_code
_entity_poly.pdbx_strand_id
1 'polypeptide(L)'
;MKIKNIFGLSFLMASLLCTSAILAEENDSSTKEAVQETTVESEQTKQEVKTEQTTVAIPFRQDVMEAIEEYGYGVEENYRPESTIMVDADTGEIVFGSNIDQPWDPASISKMMTAYMAFEAMKEGKLSLNTIVTATEEDRAISTIWEISNNIIVAGVDYPIEELLYMMFYPSSNVATLMVARATGSSDTEFLNKMNAKFKEWGMENTKFNNASGAVASSFRGYYTPEGYNNNRYNQTSARDLAILAYHFLKDFPEITNFTKNPLITVMEGTPYEESFYTYNSSIPGMYQGFPGVDGLKTGSSPSAAFNHLLTAKQEDTRYIQVILGVGAWEDKDNSSYFKNQIGNGLLKKAFSEYETQTVLKAGEHTIDGVKVQLDKDIKTLVRIGETPKYSLKEDKIVIETDLPRITSKIEPLAYPVTIIPEEVEEQKENTTITDKTESNINFEEFLLSLSERPVLLGVIIIGLACIISAIIVFIVFILKR
;
A
#
# COMPACT_ATOMS: atom_id res chain seq x y z
N MET A 1 -21.83 -49.29 -33.00
CA MET A 1 -20.76 -50.05 -33.67
C MET A 1 -19.44 -49.53 -33.09
N LYS A 2 -18.94 -50.11 -32.02
CA LYS A 2 -17.79 -51.08 -31.92
C LYS A 2 -16.61 -50.55 -32.71
N ILE A 3 -15.43 -50.20 -32.10
CA ILE A 3 -14.40 -51.11 -31.59
C ILE A 3 -13.30 -50.17 -30.99
N LYS A 4 -12.89 -50.28 -29.75
CA LYS A 4 -11.81 -51.08 -29.12
C LYS A 4 -10.39 -50.63 -29.42
N ASN A 5 -9.75 -50.12 -28.34
CA ASN A 5 -8.52 -50.66 -27.66
C ASN A 5 -7.19 -50.78 -28.44
N ILE A 6 -6.13 -50.35 -27.79
CA ILE A 6 -5.03 -51.21 -27.21
C ILE A 6 -3.64 -50.62 -27.45
N PHE A 7 -2.85 -50.72 -26.40
CA PHE A 7 -1.40 -50.79 -26.11
C PHE A 7 -0.76 -49.43 -25.72
N GLY A 8 -0.18 -49.24 -24.59
CA GLY A 8 0.42 -50.16 -23.59
C GLY A 8 1.82 -50.59 -24.00
N LEU A 9 2.89 -49.82 -23.59
CA LEU A 9 4.19 -50.46 -23.41
C LEU A 9 5.05 -49.69 -22.38
N SER A 10 5.27 -50.39 -21.27
CA SER A 10 6.30 -50.13 -20.25
C SER A 10 7.69 -50.26 -20.82
N PHE A 11 8.63 -49.45 -20.39
CA PHE A 11 10.05 -49.80 -20.39
C PHE A 11 10.66 -49.54 -19.03
N LEU A 12 11.11 -50.65 -18.45
CA LEU A 12 11.76 -50.78 -17.15
C LEU A 12 13.26 -50.94 -17.36
N MET A 13 14.02 -50.43 -16.40
CA MET A 13 15.41 -50.82 -16.01
C MET A 13 16.60 -50.54 -16.90
N ALA A 14 17.57 -49.79 -16.35
CA ALA A 14 18.86 -50.44 -15.97
C ALA A 14 19.67 -49.51 -15.04
N SER A 15 19.85 -49.97 -13.82
CA SER A 15 20.85 -49.54 -12.83
C SER A 15 22.27 -49.90 -13.30
N LEU A 16 23.23 -49.01 -13.11
CA LEU A 16 24.63 -49.45 -12.92
C LEU A 16 25.33 -48.57 -11.87
N LEU A 17 25.62 -49.21 -10.75
CA LEU A 17 26.54 -48.80 -9.69
C LEU A 17 27.98 -48.76 -10.23
N CYS A 18 28.72 -47.71 -9.88
CA CYS A 18 30.17 -47.80 -9.80
C CYS A 18 30.66 -47.05 -8.56
N THR A 19 30.96 -47.80 -7.55
CA THR A 19 31.77 -47.46 -6.37
C THR A 19 33.24 -47.42 -6.73
N SER A 20 33.96 -46.39 -6.29
CA SER A 20 35.41 -46.52 -6.00
C SER A 20 35.77 -45.53 -4.88
N ALA A 21 36.10 -46.08 -3.76
CA ALA A 21 36.78 -45.46 -2.62
C ALA A 21 38.32 -45.46 -2.89
N ILE A 22 39.04 -44.80 -1.97
CA ILE A 22 40.50 -44.88 -1.67
C ILE A 22 41.17 -43.54 -1.92
N LEU A 23 41.91 -42.89 -1.04
CA LEU A 23 42.53 -43.07 0.29
C LEU A 23 42.90 -41.71 0.84
N ALA A 24 43.00 -41.63 2.15
CA ALA A 24 43.57 -40.53 2.93
C ALA A 24 45.10 -40.52 2.82
N GLU A 25 45.69 -39.33 2.92
CA GLU A 25 47.04 -39.17 3.45
C GLU A 25 47.16 -37.89 4.23
N GLU A 26 47.41 -38.04 5.52
CA GLU A 26 47.91 -37.04 6.44
C GLU A 26 49.32 -36.60 6.06
N ASN A 27 49.63 -35.32 6.20
CA ASN A 27 50.93 -34.94 6.74
C ASN A 27 50.92 -33.57 7.41
N ASP A 28 51.36 -33.64 8.63
CA ASP A 28 51.68 -32.67 9.63
C ASP A 28 52.93 -31.88 9.27
N SER A 29 52.96 -30.55 9.51
CA SER A 29 54.10 -29.92 10.17
C SER A 29 53.89 -28.42 10.43
N SER A 30 53.99 -28.12 11.69
CA SER A 30 54.17 -26.88 12.40
C SER A 30 55.18 -25.90 11.81
N THR A 31 54.88 -24.57 11.87
CA THR A 31 55.84 -23.57 12.36
C THR A 31 55.10 -22.38 12.98
N LYS A 32 55.43 -22.14 14.24
CA LYS A 32 55.12 -20.96 15.03
C LYS A 32 56.10 -19.84 14.64
N GLU A 33 55.58 -18.63 14.40
CA GLU A 33 56.34 -17.42 14.66
C GLU A 33 55.45 -16.39 15.32
N ALA A 34 55.90 -15.98 16.49
CA ALA A 34 55.34 -14.92 17.31
C ALA A 34 55.87 -13.56 16.81
N VAL A 35 55.00 -12.58 16.69
CA VAL A 35 55.42 -11.15 16.67
C VAL A 35 54.56 -10.40 17.67
N GLN A 36 55.28 -9.67 18.51
CA GLN A 36 54.87 -8.92 19.70
C GLN A 36 53.89 -7.78 19.41
N GLU A 37 53.01 -7.61 20.37
CA GLU A 37 52.19 -6.40 20.59
C GLU A 37 53.03 -5.13 20.75
N THR A 38 52.54 -4.06 20.15
CA THR A 38 52.79 -2.70 20.63
C THR A 38 51.45 -1.98 20.76
N THR A 39 51.03 -1.83 22.00
CA THR A 39 49.92 -1.02 22.43
C THR A 39 50.23 0.46 22.21
N VAL A 40 49.31 1.15 21.51
CA VAL A 40 49.16 2.60 21.61
C VAL A 40 47.70 2.87 21.95
N GLU A 41 47.45 3.21 23.21
CA GLU A 41 46.21 3.76 23.70
C GLU A 41 45.96 5.12 23.04
N SER A 42 44.85 5.27 22.35
CA SER A 42 44.21 6.57 22.12
C SER A 42 42.76 6.47 22.62
N GLU A 43 42.52 7.07 23.76
CA GLU A 43 41.18 7.34 24.27
C GLU A 43 40.42 8.21 23.25
N GLN A 44 39.44 7.62 22.58
CA GLN A 44 38.35 8.34 21.93
C GLN A 44 37.06 7.95 22.61
N THR A 45 36.51 8.91 23.34
CA THR A 45 35.19 8.89 23.96
C THR A 45 34.12 8.58 22.92
N LYS A 46 33.64 7.35 22.88
CA LYS A 46 32.43 7.00 22.16
C LYS A 46 31.22 7.45 22.98
N GLN A 47 30.64 8.60 22.63
CA GLN A 47 29.28 8.89 22.97
C GLN A 47 28.38 7.92 22.17
N GLU A 48 27.91 6.87 22.83
CA GLU A 48 26.77 6.07 22.35
C GLU A 48 25.53 6.95 22.40
N VAL A 49 25.13 7.46 21.24
CA VAL A 49 23.76 7.95 21.04
C VAL A 49 22.86 6.71 21.10
N LYS A 50 22.31 6.43 22.28
CA LYS A 50 21.17 5.54 22.43
C LYS A 50 19.98 6.17 21.69
N THR A 51 19.78 5.78 20.46
CA THR A 51 18.49 5.95 19.80
C THR A 51 17.53 5.00 20.53
N GLU A 52 16.71 5.54 21.42
CA GLU A 52 15.56 4.81 21.95
C GLU A 52 14.64 4.51 20.75
N GLN A 53 14.81 3.32 20.20
CA GLN A 53 13.76 2.73 19.38
C GLN A 53 12.59 2.48 20.32
N THR A 54 11.60 3.36 20.26
CA THR A 54 10.29 3.12 20.87
C THR A 54 9.65 1.99 20.06
N THR A 55 9.98 0.76 20.39
CA THR A 55 9.22 -0.41 19.95
C THR A 55 7.82 -0.24 20.54
N VAL A 56 6.89 0.23 19.72
CA VAL A 56 5.48 0.23 20.05
C VAL A 56 5.12 -1.22 20.37
N ALA A 57 4.86 -1.51 21.64
CA ALA A 57 4.46 -2.84 22.06
C ALA A 57 3.16 -3.16 21.33
N ILE A 58 3.22 -4.13 20.41
CA ILE A 58 2.04 -4.58 19.67
C ILE A 58 1.17 -5.31 20.67
N PRO A 59 -0.08 -4.88 20.92
CA PRO A 59 -0.95 -5.48 21.92
C PRO A 59 -1.44 -6.89 21.52
N PHE A 60 -1.06 -7.37 20.33
CA PHE A 60 -1.52 -8.65 19.81
C PHE A 60 -0.59 -9.78 20.28
N ARG A 61 -0.98 -10.46 21.35
CA ARG A 61 -0.27 -11.64 21.89
C ARG A 61 -0.83 -12.96 21.36
N GLN A 62 -1.87 -12.91 20.54
CA GLN A 62 -2.48 -14.13 20.03
C GLN A 62 -1.60 -14.72 18.92
N ASP A 63 -1.34 -16.02 19.04
CA ASP A 63 -0.67 -16.78 18.02
C ASP A 63 -1.49 -16.81 16.71
N VAL A 64 -0.84 -16.72 15.54
CA VAL A 64 -1.53 -16.68 14.26
C VAL A 64 -2.32 -17.95 13.97
N MET A 65 -1.79 -19.13 14.36
CA MET A 65 -2.45 -20.41 14.13
C MET A 65 -3.67 -20.57 15.03
N GLU A 66 -3.55 -20.20 16.31
CA GLU A 66 -4.67 -20.15 17.25
C GLU A 66 -5.75 -19.16 16.78
N ALA A 67 -5.33 -17.97 16.29
CA ALA A 67 -6.24 -16.95 15.81
C ALA A 67 -7.13 -17.42 14.65
N ILE A 68 -6.59 -18.19 13.71
CA ILE A 68 -7.37 -18.70 12.57
C ILE A 68 -8.19 -19.95 12.95
N GLU A 69 -7.71 -20.79 13.88
CA GLU A 69 -8.42 -21.96 14.33
C GLU A 69 -9.75 -21.61 15.01
N GLU A 70 -9.80 -20.54 15.79
CA GLU A 70 -11.03 -20.00 16.40
C GLU A 70 -12.11 -19.68 15.35
N TYR A 71 -11.72 -19.36 14.11
CA TYR A 71 -12.62 -19.06 13.01
C TYR A 71 -12.84 -20.22 12.04
N GLY A 72 -12.38 -21.43 12.41
CA GLY A 72 -12.62 -22.69 11.68
C GLY A 72 -11.61 -22.97 10.57
N TYR A 73 -10.42 -22.38 10.64
CA TYR A 73 -9.32 -22.63 9.71
C TYR A 73 -8.20 -23.40 10.41
N GLY A 74 -8.19 -24.72 10.26
CA GLY A 74 -7.09 -25.58 10.76
C GLY A 74 -5.96 -25.65 9.74
N VAL A 75 -4.75 -25.28 10.14
CA VAL A 75 -3.55 -25.33 9.31
C VAL A 75 -2.42 -26.00 10.08
N GLU A 76 -1.67 -26.87 9.41
CA GLU A 76 -0.53 -27.57 10.04
C GLU A 76 0.62 -26.59 10.32
N GLU A 77 1.39 -26.87 11.38
CA GLU A 77 2.45 -26.00 11.88
C GLU A 77 3.56 -25.70 10.86
N ASN A 78 3.86 -26.63 9.94
CA ASN A 78 4.85 -26.46 8.87
C ASN A 78 4.45 -25.41 7.82
N TYR A 79 3.21 -24.91 7.86
CA TYR A 79 2.74 -23.79 7.03
C TYR A 79 2.58 -22.49 7.82
N ARG A 80 3.06 -22.44 9.05
CA ARG A 80 3.09 -21.20 9.83
C ARG A 80 3.76 -20.10 9.05
N PRO A 81 3.15 -18.89 8.91
CA PRO A 81 3.80 -17.76 8.27
C PRO A 81 4.96 -17.22 9.11
N GLU A 82 6.01 -16.79 8.47
CA GLU A 82 7.14 -16.11 9.11
C GLU A 82 6.76 -14.72 9.64
N SER A 83 5.88 -14.04 8.92
CA SER A 83 5.42 -12.70 9.28
C SER A 83 4.01 -12.46 8.76
N THR A 84 3.20 -11.75 9.55
CA THR A 84 1.83 -11.44 9.14
C THR A 84 1.34 -10.14 9.77
N ILE A 85 0.54 -9.37 9.03
CA ILE A 85 -0.10 -8.15 9.51
C ILE A 85 -1.49 -7.98 8.88
N MET A 86 -2.43 -7.46 9.67
CA MET A 86 -3.75 -7.01 9.24
C MET A 86 -3.94 -5.56 9.66
N VAL A 87 -4.34 -4.70 8.74
CA VAL A 87 -4.40 -3.24 8.92
C VAL A 87 -5.71 -2.70 8.38
N ASP A 88 -6.32 -1.78 9.08
CA ASP A 88 -7.39 -0.96 8.52
C ASP A 88 -6.83 -0.02 7.44
N ALA A 89 -7.41 -0.05 6.25
CA ALA A 89 -6.88 0.67 5.10
C ALA A 89 -7.11 2.18 5.15
N ASP A 90 -8.05 2.65 5.95
CA ASP A 90 -8.37 4.08 6.08
C ASP A 90 -7.52 4.76 7.14
N THR A 91 -7.28 4.09 8.26
CA THR A 91 -6.59 4.65 9.43
C THR A 91 -5.11 4.26 9.52
N GLY A 92 -4.72 3.15 8.88
CA GLY A 92 -3.42 2.54 9.06
C GLY A 92 -3.25 1.83 10.42
N GLU A 93 -4.35 1.57 11.14
CA GLU A 93 -4.36 0.90 12.43
C GLU A 93 -4.22 -0.60 12.29
N ILE A 94 -3.34 -1.19 13.12
CA ILE A 94 -3.05 -2.61 13.10
C ILE A 94 -4.08 -3.34 13.96
N VAL A 95 -4.87 -4.25 13.36
CA VAL A 95 -5.84 -5.09 14.06
C VAL A 95 -5.30 -6.49 14.40
N PHE A 96 -4.25 -6.92 13.71
CA PHE A 96 -3.52 -8.14 14.00
C PHE A 96 -2.08 -8.05 13.50
N GLY A 97 -1.14 -8.68 14.21
CA GLY A 97 0.26 -8.72 13.76
C GLY A 97 1.10 -9.76 14.48
N SER A 98 1.98 -10.42 13.72
CA SER A 98 3.00 -11.35 14.21
C SER A 98 4.29 -11.14 13.41
N ASN A 99 5.42 -10.92 14.09
CA ASN A 99 6.74 -10.70 13.48
C ASN A 99 6.75 -9.62 12.38
N ILE A 100 5.94 -8.57 12.53
CA ILE A 100 5.62 -7.61 11.45
C ILE A 100 6.81 -6.86 10.88
N ASP A 101 7.91 -6.78 11.63
CA ASP A 101 9.16 -6.07 11.25
C ASP A 101 10.26 -7.03 10.77
N GLN A 102 9.97 -8.34 10.70
CA GLN A 102 10.94 -9.32 10.25
C GLN A 102 11.30 -9.07 8.78
N PRO A 103 12.60 -8.88 8.44
CA PRO A 103 13.03 -8.75 7.06
C PRO A 103 12.77 -10.04 6.26
N TRP A 104 12.16 -9.88 5.09
CA TRP A 104 11.78 -11.01 4.22
C TRP A 104 11.94 -10.66 2.73
N ASP A 105 12.06 -11.68 1.87
CA ASP A 105 12.02 -11.54 0.42
C ASP A 105 10.56 -11.38 -0.05
N PRO A 106 10.15 -10.23 -0.62
CA PRO A 106 8.79 -10.03 -1.12
C PRO A 106 8.49 -10.83 -2.40
N ALA A 107 9.51 -11.32 -3.09
CA ALA A 107 9.37 -11.87 -4.44
C ALA A 107 8.54 -10.94 -5.34
N SER A 108 7.60 -11.46 -6.11
CA SER A 108 6.77 -10.69 -7.06
C SER A 108 5.83 -9.66 -6.42
N ILE A 109 5.69 -9.59 -5.08
CA ILE A 109 4.99 -8.44 -4.44
C ILE A 109 5.74 -7.14 -4.73
N SER A 110 7.04 -7.20 -5.01
CA SER A 110 7.84 -6.04 -5.46
C SER A 110 7.22 -5.27 -6.62
N LYS A 111 6.46 -5.94 -7.49
CA LYS A 111 5.77 -5.34 -8.64
C LYS A 111 4.73 -4.29 -8.24
N MET A 112 4.24 -4.35 -7.00
CA MET A 112 3.34 -3.31 -6.48
C MET A 112 4.00 -1.94 -6.48
N MET A 113 5.29 -1.86 -6.13
CA MET A 113 6.00 -0.57 -6.18
C MET A 113 6.21 -0.10 -7.61
N THR A 114 6.51 -1.00 -8.55
CA THR A 114 6.59 -0.63 -9.99
C THR A 114 5.26 -0.11 -10.51
N ALA A 115 4.15 -0.74 -10.13
CA ALA A 115 2.82 -0.25 -10.45
C ALA A 115 2.57 1.14 -9.84
N TYR A 116 2.86 1.33 -8.56
CA TYR A 116 2.69 2.63 -7.91
C TYR A 116 3.44 3.74 -8.65
N MET A 117 4.70 3.52 -9.02
CA MET A 117 5.49 4.49 -9.78
C MET A 117 4.90 4.78 -11.17
N ALA A 118 4.27 3.78 -11.82
CA ALA A 118 3.57 3.99 -13.09
C ALA A 118 2.30 4.83 -12.89
N PHE A 119 1.50 4.58 -11.85
CA PHE A 119 0.32 5.38 -11.52
C PHE A 119 0.70 6.81 -11.12
N GLU A 120 1.81 7.00 -10.40
CA GLU A 120 2.35 8.33 -10.11
C GLU A 120 2.74 9.07 -11.40
N ALA A 121 3.41 8.40 -12.34
CA ALA A 121 3.72 8.97 -13.66
C ALA A 121 2.45 9.31 -14.48
N MET A 122 1.37 8.53 -14.34
CA MET A 122 0.07 8.85 -14.95
C MET A 122 -0.55 10.09 -14.31
N LYS A 123 -0.52 10.22 -13.00
CA LYS A 123 -1.00 11.40 -12.27
C LYS A 123 -0.24 12.67 -12.66
N GLU A 124 1.05 12.54 -12.97
CA GLU A 124 1.90 13.62 -13.46
C GLU A 124 1.71 13.91 -14.98
N GLY A 125 0.87 13.14 -15.68
CA GLY A 125 0.63 13.30 -17.11
C GLY A 125 1.76 12.83 -18.03
N LYS A 126 2.74 12.10 -17.49
CA LYS A 126 3.88 11.52 -18.25
C LYS A 126 3.53 10.19 -18.91
N LEU A 127 2.50 9.52 -18.41
CA LEU A 127 2.05 8.21 -18.83
C LEU A 127 0.52 8.18 -18.86
N SER A 128 -0.07 7.25 -19.58
CA SER A 128 -1.50 6.94 -19.55
C SER A 128 -1.71 5.44 -19.78
N LEU A 129 -2.89 4.92 -19.46
CA LEU A 129 -3.23 3.52 -19.74
C LEU A 129 -3.13 3.18 -21.23
N ASN A 130 -3.40 4.15 -22.10
CA ASN A 130 -3.33 4.01 -23.55
C ASN A 130 -1.92 4.28 -24.13
N THR A 131 -0.95 4.62 -23.30
CA THR A 131 0.43 4.83 -23.80
C THR A 131 0.96 3.51 -24.35
N ILE A 132 1.48 3.56 -25.57
CA ILE A 132 2.00 2.41 -26.28
C ILE A 132 3.46 2.20 -25.94
N VAL A 133 3.80 0.95 -25.65
CA VAL A 133 5.18 0.48 -25.49
C VAL A 133 5.44 -0.56 -26.58
N THR A 134 6.20 -0.19 -27.60
CA THR A 134 6.63 -1.14 -28.62
C THR A 134 7.68 -2.08 -28.03
N ALA A 135 7.41 -3.38 -28.06
CA ALA A 135 8.32 -4.40 -27.55
C ALA A 135 9.59 -4.49 -28.39
N THR A 136 10.72 -4.62 -27.73
CA THR A 136 12.04 -4.80 -28.35
C THR A 136 12.42 -6.27 -28.50
N GLU A 137 13.49 -6.58 -29.24
CA GLU A 137 14.07 -7.94 -29.27
C GLU A 137 14.60 -8.37 -27.90
N GLU A 138 15.02 -7.43 -27.07
CA GLU A 138 15.42 -7.69 -25.69
C GLU A 138 14.21 -8.10 -24.82
N ASP A 139 13.09 -7.41 -24.92
CA ASP A 139 11.84 -7.79 -24.24
C ASP A 139 11.41 -9.20 -24.64
N ARG A 140 11.50 -9.51 -25.95
CA ARG A 140 11.23 -10.86 -26.44
C ARG A 140 12.19 -11.89 -25.84
N ALA A 141 13.49 -11.60 -25.78
CA ALA A 141 14.49 -12.49 -25.20
C ALA A 141 14.20 -12.75 -23.70
N ILE A 142 13.89 -11.70 -22.93
CA ILE A 142 13.50 -11.81 -21.51
C ILE A 142 12.22 -12.65 -21.36
N SER A 143 11.23 -12.46 -22.23
CA SER A 143 9.94 -13.16 -22.16
C SER A 143 10.06 -14.68 -22.27
N THR A 144 11.15 -15.17 -22.88
CA THR A 144 11.44 -16.60 -23.06
C THR A 144 12.28 -17.22 -21.94
N ILE A 145 12.65 -16.46 -20.92
CA ILE A 145 13.38 -16.98 -19.75
C ILE A 145 12.38 -17.74 -18.87
N TRP A 146 12.39 -19.06 -18.95
CA TRP A 146 11.41 -19.94 -18.30
C TRP A 146 11.61 -20.10 -16.79
N GLU A 147 12.80 -19.75 -16.27
CA GLU A 147 13.13 -19.83 -14.84
C GLU A 147 12.45 -18.74 -13.99
N ILE A 148 11.96 -17.69 -14.65
CA ILE A 148 11.23 -16.59 -14.00
C ILE A 148 9.84 -16.44 -14.62
N SER A 149 8.88 -15.90 -13.85
CA SER A 149 7.50 -15.72 -14.33
C SER A 149 7.46 -14.71 -15.48
N ASN A 150 6.96 -15.16 -16.64
CA ASN A 150 6.74 -14.34 -17.82
C ASN A 150 5.50 -14.84 -18.58
N ASN A 151 4.98 -14.01 -19.45
CA ASN A 151 4.20 -14.38 -20.62
C ASN A 151 5.02 -14.04 -21.88
N ILE A 152 4.61 -14.53 -23.02
CA ILE A 152 5.35 -14.29 -24.28
C ILE A 152 5.10 -12.86 -24.75
N ILE A 153 6.19 -12.14 -25.00
CA ILE A 153 6.19 -10.82 -25.64
C ILE A 153 6.79 -10.95 -27.04
N VAL A 154 6.16 -10.33 -28.02
CA VAL A 154 6.60 -10.39 -29.42
C VAL A 154 7.23 -9.05 -29.82
N ALA A 155 8.48 -9.10 -30.27
CA ALA A 155 9.20 -7.91 -30.69
C ALA A 155 8.50 -7.19 -31.84
N GLY A 156 8.47 -5.85 -31.80
CA GLY A 156 7.81 -4.98 -32.77
C GLY A 156 6.30 -4.87 -32.60
N VAL A 157 5.71 -5.56 -31.60
CA VAL A 157 4.29 -5.43 -31.26
C VAL A 157 4.11 -4.31 -30.26
N ASP A 158 3.05 -3.55 -30.44
CA ASP A 158 2.63 -2.44 -29.61
C ASP A 158 1.74 -2.92 -28.46
N TYR A 159 2.17 -2.72 -27.21
CA TYR A 159 1.46 -3.08 -25.98
C TYR A 159 1.04 -1.80 -25.25
N PRO A 160 -0.28 -1.55 -25.07
CA PRO A 160 -0.75 -0.50 -24.17
C PRO A 160 -0.28 -0.75 -22.72
N ILE A 161 -0.05 0.30 -21.96
CA ILE A 161 0.30 0.20 -20.52
C ILE A 161 -0.75 -0.58 -19.75
N GLU A 162 -2.04 -0.43 -20.06
CA GLU A 162 -3.12 -1.18 -19.43
C GLU A 162 -2.92 -2.69 -19.57
N GLU A 163 -2.58 -3.16 -20.76
CA GLU A 163 -2.33 -4.58 -21.03
C GLU A 163 -1.07 -5.08 -20.28
N LEU A 164 -0.01 -4.27 -20.27
CA LEU A 164 1.21 -4.60 -19.54
C LEU A 164 0.97 -4.67 -18.02
N LEU A 165 0.10 -3.83 -17.46
CA LEU A 165 -0.30 -3.89 -16.06
C LEU A 165 -1.05 -5.20 -15.77
N TYR A 166 -2.00 -5.62 -16.62
CA TYR A 166 -2.66 -6.92 -16.46
C TYR A 166 -1.65 -8.08 -16.54
N MET A 167 -0.73 -8.05 -17.50
CA MET A 167 0.34 -9.05 -17.62
C MET A 167 1.26 -9.07 -16.38
N MET A 168 1.52 -7.92 -15.77
CA MET A 168 2.31 -7.81 -14.55
C MET A 168 1.58 -8.38 -13.33
N PHE A 169 0.26 -8.20 -13.22
CA PHE A 169 -0.50 -8.65 -12.05
C PHE A 169 -0.92 -10.12 -12.14
N TYR A 170 -1.39 -10.60 -13.27
CA TYR A 170 -1.97 -11.95 -13.41
C TYR A 170 -0.91 -13.04 -13.61
N PRO A 171 -0.22 -13.16 -14.75
CA PRO A 171 0.85 -14.15 -14.89
C PRO A 171 2.12 -13.72 -14.14
N SER A 172 2.09 -12.58 -13.47
CA SER A 172 3.26 -12.04 -12.74
C SER A 172 4.47 -11.78 -13.65
N SER A 173 4.22 -11.35 -14.89
CA SER A 173 5.23 -11.16 -15.93
C SER A 173 6.34 -10.20 -15.50
N ASN A 174 7.58 -10.70 -15.49
CA ASN A 174 8.74 -9.88 -15.17
C ASN A 174 9.10 -8.97 -16.35
N VAL A 175 8.97 -9.45 -17.59
CA VAL A 175 9.23 -8.62 -18.77
C VAL A 175 8.23 -7.47 -18.87
N ALA A 176 6.93 -7.72 -18.68
CA ALA A 176 5.93 -6.65 -18.65
C ALA A 176 6.22 -5.62 -17.55
N THR A 177 6.73 -6.07 -16.41
CA THR A 177 7.15 -5.18 -15.31
C THR A 177 8.27 -4.24 -15.74
N LEU A 178 9.30 -4.75 -16.43
CA LEU A 178 10.41 -3.93 -16.93
C LEU A 178 9.95 -2.98 -18.04
N MET A 179 9.04 -3.42 -18.92
CA MET A 179 8.43 -2.56 -19.94
C MET A 179 7.65 -1.39 -19.32
N VAL A 180 6.86 -1.64 -18.26
CA VAL A 180 6.15 -0.60 -17.50
C VAL A 180 7.15 0.35 -16.82
N ALA A 181 8.19 -0.18 -16.18
CA ALA A 181 9.22 0.64 -15.54
C ALA A 181 9.91 1.57 -16.55
N ARG A 182 10.33 1.03 -17.69
CA ARG A 182 10.95 1.79 -18.79
C ARG A 182 10.03 2.88 -19.36
N ALA A 183 8.73 2.60 -19.45
CA ALA A 183 7.74 3.56 -19.95
C ALA A 183 7.61 4.81 -19.09
N THR A 184 8.05 4.79 -17.83
CA THR A 184 8.11 5.99 -16.96
C THR A 184 9.19 6.99 -17.41
N GLY A 185 10.04 6.63 -18.38
CA GLY A 185 11.13 7.46 -18.91
C GLY A 185 12.39 7.47 -18.05
N SER A 186 12.50 6.55 -17.08
CA SER A 186 13.71 6.39 -16.25
C SER A 186 14.59 5.25 -16.76
N SER A 187 15.91 5.37 -16.58
CA SER A 187 16.80 4.21 -16.66
C SER A 187 16.53 3.24 -15.50
N ASP A 188 16.95 1.98 -15.61
CA ASP A 188 16.76 0.97 -14.56
C ASP A 188 17.31 1.44 -13.21
N THR A 189 18.50 2.03 -13.21
CA THR A 189 19.14 2.57 -12.00
C THR A 189 18.38 3.76 -11.40
N GLU A 190 17.95 4.71 -12.24
CA GLU A 190 17.14 5.86 -11.79
C GLU A 190 15.80 5.41 -11.23
N PHE A 191 15.15 4.44 -11.85
CA PHE A 191 13.90 3.89 -11.41
C PHE A 191 14.02 3.28 -10.01
N LEU A 192 15.05 2.45 -9.77
CA LEU A 192 15.34 1.87 -8.47
C LEU A 192 15.72 2.92 -7.41
N ASN A 193 16.46 3.95 -7.80
CA ASN A 193 16.78 5.06 -6.91
C ASN A 193 15.50 5.77 -6.43
N LYS A 194 14.55 6.02 -7.34
CA LYS A 194 13.25 6.64 -7.02
C LYS A 194 12.42 5.73 -6.10
N MET A 195 12.33 4.41 -6.39
CA MET A 195 11.64 3.45 -5.53
C MET A 195 12.22 3.46 -4.10
N ASN A 196 13.53 3.32 -3.96
CA ASN A 196 14.18 3.28 -2.64
C ASN A 196 14.12 4.64 -1.91
N ALA A 197 14.05 5.76 -2.62
CA ALA A 197 13.83 7.08 -2.02
C ALA A 197 12.40 7.19 -1.45
N LYS A 198 11.39 6.70 -2.18
CA LYS A 198 10.00 6.68 -1.75
C LYS A 198 9.80 5.80 -0.50
N PHE A 199 10.46 4.66 -0.41
CA PHE A 199 10.44 3.83 0.80
C PHE A 199 10.92 4.58 2.04
N LYS A 200 12.01 5.35 1.93
CA LYS A 200 12.51 6.20 3.02
C LYS A 200 11.52 7.32 3.38
N GLU A 201 10.93 7.95 2.37
CA GLU A 201 9.90 8.98 2.54
C GLU A 201 8.73 8.45 3.37
N TRP A 202 8.25 7.25 3.09
CA TRP A 202 7.14 6.61 3.78
C TRP A 202 7.51 5.97 5.13
N GLY A 203 8.80 5.87 5.46
CA GLY A 203 9.28 5.23 6.70
C GLY A 203 9.28 3.71 6.65
N MET A 204 9.49 3.13 5.46
CA MET A 204 9.66 1.69 5.25
C MET A 204 11.12 1.30 5.56
N GLU A 205 11.42 1.16 6.85
CA GLU A 205 12.79 1.06 7.35
C GLU A 205 13.46 -0.29 7.05
N ASN A 206 12.66 -1.36 6.87
CA ASN A 206 13.15 -2.70 6.56
C ASN A 206 13.19 -2.99 5.05
N THR A 207 12.91 -1.99 4.20
CA THR A 207 12.77 -2.18 2.76
C THR A 207 13.96 -1.63 1.99
N LYS A 208 14.54 -2.50 1.15
CA LYS A 208 15.53 -2.14 0.14
C LYS A 208 15.35 -3.02 -1.09
N PHE A 209 15.11 -2.40 -2.24
CA PHE A 209 15.00 -3.10 -3.52
C PHE A 209 16.28 -3.01 -4.34
N ASN A 210 16.66 -4.14 -4.92
CA ASN A 210 17.78 -4.31 -5.85
C ASN A 210 17.30 -4.51 -7.30
N ASN A 211 15.99 -4.71 -7.49
CA ASN A 211 15.37 -4.88 -8.81
C ASN A 211 13.90 -4.42 -8.78
N ALA A 212 13.34 -4.14 -9.95
CA ALA A 212 11.99 -3.61 -10.08
C ALA A 212 10.88 -4.69 -10.02
N SER A 213 11.21 -5.97 -10.18
CA SER A 213 10.20 -7.03 -10.42
C SER A 213 10.05 -8.05 -9.29
N GLY A 214 11.07 -8.17 -8.44
CA GLY A 214 11.17 -9.21 -7.42
C GLY A 214 11.95 -10.46 -7.86
N ALA A 215 12.22 -10.63 -9.16
CA ALA A 215 13.18 -11.62 -9.63
C ALA A 215 14.60 -11.04 -9.52
N VAL A 216 15.54 -11.84 -9.03
CA VAL A 216 16.96 -11.43 -8.92
C VAL A 216 17.47 -10.97 -10.29
N ALA A 217 18.14 -9.82 -10.36
CA ALA A 217 18.54 -9.22 -11.62
C ALA A 217 19.44 -10.16 -12.46
N SER A 218 20.28 -10.97 -11.83
CA SER A 218 21.08 -11.99 -12.54
C SER A 218 20.25 -13.05 -13.27
N SER A 219 19.00 -13.29 -12.87
CA SER A 219 18.09 -14.24 -13.56
C SER A 219 17.65 -13.74 -14.94
N PHE A 220 17.85 -12.47 -15.26
CA PHE A 220 17.56 -11.89 -16.57
C PHE A 220 18.69 -12.09 -17.59
N ARG A 221 19.69 -12.92 -17.27
CA ARG A 221 20.77 -13.33 -18.19
C ARG A 221 21.53 -12.15 -18.84
N GLY A 222 21.68 -11.04 -18.11
CA GLY A 222 22.37 -9.83 -18.55
C GLY A 222 21.51 -8.78 -19.24
N TYR A 223 20.24 -9.06 -19.51
CA TYR A 223 19.29 -8.08 -20.09
C TYR A 223 18.78 -7.03 -19.09
N TYR A 224 18.99 -7.22 -17.80
CA TYR A 224 18.63 -6.28 -16.75
C TYR A 224 19.73 -6.23 -15.69
N THR A 225 20.50 -5.15 -15.68
CA THR A 225 21.69 -5.00 -14.82
C THR A 225 21.79 -3.58 -14.27
N PRO A 226 20.91 -3.17 -13.34
CA PRO A 226 20.94 -1.82 -12.79
C PRO A 226 22.28 -1.53 -12.10
N GLU A 227 22.89 -0.42 -12.48
CA GLU A 227 24.19 0.02 -11.97
C GLU A 227 24.11 0.43 -10.51
N GLY A 228 25.11 0.08 -9.69
CA GLY A 228 25.16 0.42 -8.27
C GLY A 228 24.29 -0.47 -7.37
N TYR A 229 23.61 -1.47 -7.94
CA TYR A 229 22.80 -2.45 -7.22
C TYR A 229 23.44 -3.84 -7.24
N ASN A 230 23.10 -4.65 -6.21
CA ASN A 230 23.60 -6.02 -6.17
C ASN A 230 22.69 -6.95 -6.99
N ASN A 231 23.10 -7.25 -8.22
CA ASN A 231 22.33 -8.04 -9.17
C ASN A 231 22.10 -9.50 -8.76
N ASN A 232 22.79 -9.99 -7.72
CA ASN A 232 22.63 -11.34 -7.16
C ASN A 232 21.84 -11.36 -5.85
N ARG A 233 21.28 -10.21 -5.41
CA ARG A 233 20.55 -10.11 -4.16
C ARG A 233 19.06 -9.90 -4.41
N TYR A 234 18.25 -10.60 -3.63
CA TYR A 234 16.81 -10.40 -3.57
C TYR A 234 16.46 -9.00 -3.05
N ASN A 235 15.25 -8.56 -3.34
CA ASN A 235 14.64 -7.45 -2.63
C ASN A 235 14.40 -7.85 -1.17
N GLN A 236 14.39 -6.87 -0.29
CA GLN A 236 14.08 -7.07 1.12
C GLN A 236 12.96 -6.12 1.53
N THR A 237 12.06 -6.58 2.39
CA THR A 237 10.97 -5.80 2.98
C THR A 237 10.53 -6.43 4.31
N SER A 238 9.44 -5.92 4.91
CA SER A 238 8.75 -6.54 6.04
C SER A 238 7.23 -6.51 5.80
N ALA A 239 6.46 -7.22 6.61
CA ALA A 239 5.00 -7.17 6.51
C ALA A 239 4.46 -5.77 6.80
N ARG A 240 5.02 -5.05 7.79
CA ARG A 240 4.71 -3.65 8.08
C ARG A 240 4.96 -2.76 6.87
N ASP A 241 6.11 -2.87 6.26
CA ASP A 241 6.51 -2.01 5.13
C ASP A 241 5.62 -2.25 3.91
N LEU A 242 5.26 -3.50 3.62
CA LEU A 242 4.30 -3.81 2.56
C LEU A 242 2.89 -3.28 2.86
N ALA A 243 2.48 -3.28 4.13
CA ALA A 243 1.22 -2.66 4.53
C ALA A 243 1.27 -1.12 4.33
N ILE A 244 2.41 -0.47 4.60
CA ILE A 244 2.63 0.96 4.31
C ILE A 244 2.51 1.22 2.79
N LEU A 245 3.16 0.41 1.96
CA LEU A 245 3.05 0.51 0.50
C LEU A 245 1.59 0.40 0.04
N ALA A 246 0.87 -0.61 0.52
CA ALA A 246 -0.53 -0.84 0.14
C ALA A 246 -1.45 0.29 0.65
N TYR A 247 -1.21 0.82 1.85
CA TYR A 247 -1.93 1.96 2.39
C TYR A 247 -1.81 3.18 1.46
N HIS A 248 -0.59 3.55 1.08
CA HIS A 248 -0.37 4.66 0.15
C HIS A 248 -0.99 4.38 -1.22
N PHE A 249 -0.85 3.15 -1.72
CA PHE A 249 -1.39 2.81 -3.03
C PHE A 249 -2.93 2.93 -3.06
N LEU A 250 -3.61 2.35 -2.09
CA LEU A 250 -5.08 2.40 -2.01
C LEU A 250 -5.60 3.82 -1.76
N LYS A 251 -4.85 4.64 -1.03
CA LYS A 251 -5.19 6.03 -0.75
C LYS A 251 -5.00 6.94 -1.96
N ASP A 252 -3.89 6.80 -2.66
CA ASP A 252 -3.49 7.69 -3.76
C ASP A 252 -4.11 7.27 -5.10
N PHE A 253 -4.35 5.95 -5.29
CA PHE A 253 -4.80 5.32 -6.51
C PHE A 253 -5.73 4.12 -6.21
N PRO A 254 -6.93 4.36 -5.65
CA PRO A 254 -7.87 3.29 -5.27
C PRO A 254 -8.31 2.40 -6.45
N GLU A 255 -8.18 2.91 -7.67
CA GLU A 255 -8.47 2.18 -8.91
C GLU A 255 -7.54 1.00 -9.18
N ILE A 256 -6.44 0.83 -8.42
CA ILE A 256 -5.57 -0.36 -8.52
C ILE A 256 -6.36 -1.67 -8.38
N THR A 257 -7.42 -1.68 -7.59
CA THR A 257 -8.27 -2.87 -7.43
C THR A 257 -8.97 -3.28 -8.72
N ASN A 258 -9.16 -2.38 -9.69
CA ASN A 258 -9.71 -2.73 -11.00
C ASN A 258 -8.78 -3.66 -11.79
N PHE A 259 -7.48 -3.60 -11.53
CA PHE A 259 -6.46 -4.44 -12.17
C PHE A 259 -6.23 -5.77 -11.45
N THR A 260 -6.84 -6.03 -10.29
CA THR A 260 -6.50 -7.20 -9.45
C THR A 260 -7.70 -8.02 -9.00
N LYS A 261 -8.94 -7.51 -9.14
CA LYS A 261 -10.16 -8.07 -8.54
C LYS A 261 -10.79 -9.23 -9.31
N ASN A 262 -10.42 -9.45 -10.57
CA ASN A 262 -11.06 -10.46 -11.41
C ASN A 262 -10.39 -11.84 -11.25
N PRO A 263 -11.14 -12.95 -11.29
CA PRO A 263 -10.55 -14.29 -11.26
C PRO A 263 -9.81 -14.65 -12.56
N LEU A 264 -10.25 -14.09 -13.69
CA LEU A 264 -9.72 -14.32 -15.03
C LEU A 264 -9.73 -13.01 -15.80
N ILE A 265 -8.68 -12.76 -16.60
CA ILE A 265 -8.62 -11.66 -17.56
C ILE A 265 -8.15 -12.17 -18.92
N THR A 266 -8.48 -11.43 -19.96
CA THR A 266 -7.90 -11.59 -21.30
C THR A 266 -7.18 -10.31 -21.67
N VAL A 267 -5.96 -10.43 -22.17
CA VAL A 267 -5.12 -9.34 -22.67
C VAL A 267 -5.01 -9.38 -24.17
N MET A 268 -4.76 -8.25 -24.80
CA MET A 268 -4.59 -8.10 -26.25
C MET A 268 -5.78 -8.70 -27.05
N GLU A 269 -7.00 -8.61 -26.49
CA GLU A 269 -8.21 -9.23 -27.03
C GLU A 269 -8.45 -8.87 -28.50
N GLY A 270 -8.82 -9.87 -29.30
CA GLY A 270 -9.08 -9.72 -30.74
C GLY A 270 -7.83 -9.55 -31.60
N THR A 271 -6.62 -9.66 -31.04
CA THR A 271 -5.35 -9.64 -31.77
C THR A 271 -4.76 -11.06 -31.88
N PRO A 272 -3.76 -11.29 -32.75
CA PRO A 272 -3.00 -12.55 -32.77
C PRO A 272 -2.20 -12.84 -31.49
N TYR A 273 -2.18 -11.92 -30.55
CA TYR A 273 -1.41 -11.96 -29.30
C TYR A 273 -2.33 -12.07 -28.09
N GLU A 274 -3.58 -12.44 -28.29
CA GLU A 274 -4.56 -12.64 -27.24
C GLU A 274 -4.14 -13.79 -26.32
N GLU A 275 -4.12 -13.51 -25.00
CA GLU A 275 -3.87 -14.49 -23.94
C GLU A 275 -4.83 -14.27 -22.77
N SER A 276 -5.20 -15.37 -22.10
CA SER A 276 -6.06 -15.32 -20.90
C SER A 276 -5.33 -15.90 -19.70
N PHE A 277 -5.46 -15.22 -18.55
CA PHE A 277 -4.76 -15.58 -17.32
C PHE A 277 -5.68 -15.62 -16.13
N TYR A 278 -5.65 -16.72 -15.38
CA TYR A 278 -6.23 -16.77 -14.04
C TYR A 278 -5.32 -16.04 -13.04
N THR A 279 -5.93 -15.45 -12.03
CA THR A 279 -5.19 -14.87 -10.92
C THR A 279 -4.52 -15.95 -10.07
N TYR A 280 -3.32 -15.66 -9.53
CA TYR A 280 -2.69 -16.50 -8.50
C TYR A 280 -3.26 -16.27 -7.08
N ASN A 281 -4.15 -15.29 -6.92
CA ASN A 281 -4.82 -15.04 -5.66
C ASN A 281 -6.09 -15.87 -5.55
N SER A 282 -6.01 -17.06 -4.95
CA SER A 282 -7.15 -17.96 -4.80
C SER A 282 -8.24 -17.45 -3.86
N SER A 283 -7.99 -16.37 -3.09
CA SER A 283 -8.99 -15.74 -2.23
C SER A 283 -9.90 -14.75 -2.99
N ILE A 284 -9.64 -14.44 -4.25
CA ILE A 284 -10.54 -13.63 -5.10
C ILE A 284 -11.89 -14.36 -5.26
N PRO A 285 -13.03 -13.67 -5.08
CA PRO A 285 -14.35 -14.24 -5.34
C PRO A 285 -14.45 -14.84 -6.74
N GLY A 286 -14.97 -16.07 -6.84
CA GLY A 286 -14.98 -16.86 -8.08
C GLY A 286 -13.82 -17.85 -8.22
N MET A 287 -12.77 -17.74 -7.39
CA MET A 287 -11.73 -18.75 -7.25
C MET A 287 -12.13 -19.78 -6.16
N TYR A 288 -11.45 -20.92 -6.11
CA TYR A 288 -11.84 -22.05 -5.26
C TYR A 288 -11.75 -21.80 -3.73
N GLN A 289 -10.99 -20.80 -3.30
CA GLN A 289 -10.92 -20.32 -1.91
C GLN A 289 -11.49 -18.91 -1.76
N GLY A 290 -12.34 -18.47 -2.67
CA GLY A 290 -12.88 -17.12 -2.71
C GLY A 290 -13.44 -16.66 -1.36
N PHE A 291 -13.00 -15.48 -0.89
CA PHE A 291 -13.49 -14.84 0.31
C PHE A 291 -14.25 -13.54 -0.06
N PRO A 292 -15.47 -13.32 0.49
CA PRO A 292 -16.25 -12.13 0.18
C PRO A 292 -15.48 -10.82 0.43
N GLY A 293 -15.48 -9.95 -0.57
CA GLY A 293 -14.85 -8.64 -0.48
C GLY A 293 -13.37 -8.58 -0.87
N VAL A 294 -12.69 -9.72 -1.07
CA VAL A 294 -11.29 -9.71 -1.56
C VAL A 294 -11.27 -9.19 -3.00
N ASP A 295 -10.47 -8.15 -3.27
CA ASP A 295 -10.37 -7.46 -4.56
C ASP A 295 -8.92 -7.19 -5.03
N GLY A 296 -7.97 -7.77 -4.39
CA GLY A 296 -6.54 -7.67 -4.78
C GLY A 296 -5.61 -8.18 -3.67
N LEU A 297 -4.31 -7.89 -3.70
CA LEU A 297 -3.54 -7.14 -4.68
C LEU A 297 -2.57 -8.06 -5.44
N LYS A 298 -1.49 -8.56 -4.77
CA LYS A 298 -0.42 -9.32 -5.42
C LYS A 298 0.09 -10.48 -4.59
N THR A 299 0.36 -11.61 -5.24
CA THR A 299 1.08 -12.74 -4.66
C THR A 299 2.57 -12.68 -5.03
N GLY A 300 3.40 -13.30 -4.21
CA GLY A 300 4.83 -13.47 -4.47
C GLY A 300 5.29 -14.83 -4.01
N SER A 301 6.17 -15.47 -4.77
CA SER A 301 6.79 -16.73 -4.37
C SER A 301 8.14 -16.92 -5.06
N SER A 302 9.07 -17.52 -4.33
CA SER A 302 10.40 -17.91 -4.83
C SER A 302 10.99 -18.94 -3.86
N PRO A 303 12.08 -19.62 -4.22
CA PRO A 303 12.77 -20.51 -3.29
C PRO A 303 13.19 -19.86 -1.97
N SER A 304 13.51 -18.54 -1.99
CA SER A 304 13.92 -17.77 -0.80
C SER A 304 12.75 -17.15 -0.04
N ALA A 305 11.65 -16.86 -0.74
CA ALA A 305 10.48 -16.20 -0.17
C ALA A 305 9.44 -17.18 0.36
N ALA A 306 9.50 -18.46 -0.01
CA ALA A 306 8.38 -19.37 0.09
C ALA A 306 7.10 -18.75 -0.54
N PHE A 307 5.95 -18.70 0.15
CA PHE A 307 4.71 -18.20 -0.44
C PHE A 307 4.19 -17.00 0.34
N ASN A 308 4.08 -15.88 -0.37
CA ASN A 308 3.66 -14.60 0.16
C ASN A 308 2.35 -14.14 -0.49
N HIS A 309 1.57 -13.32 0.23
CA HIS A 309 0.58 -12.46 -0.40
C HIS A 309 0.46 -11.09 0.28
N LEU A 310 0.19 -10.08 -0.51
CA LEU A 310 -0.33 -8.79 -0.13
C LEU A 310 -1.74 -8.71 -0.69
N LEU A 311 -2.73 -8.55 0.18
CA LEU A 311 -4.13 -8.68 -0.15
C LEU A 311 -4.91 -7.47 0.38
N THR A 312 -6.03 -7.13 -0.26
CA THR A 312 -7.03 -6.21 0.29
C THR A 312 -8.42 -6.81 0.17
N ALA A 313 -9.26 -6.51 1.15
CA ALA A 313 -10.64 -6.96 1.19
C ALA A 313 -11.53 -5.85 1.74
N LYS A 314 -12.71 -5.64 1.11
CA LYS A 314 -13.70 -4.66 1.54
C LYS A 314 -15.05 -5.33 1.77
N GLN A 315 -15.62 -5.12 2.96
CA GLN A 315 -17.01 -5.44 3.25
C GLN A 315 -17.69 -4.19 3.82
N GLU A 316 -18.80 -3.78 3.25
CA GLU A 316 -19.50 -2.55 3.59
C GLU A 316 -18.56 -1.32 3.56
N ASP A 317 -18.40 -0.63 4.68
CA ASP A 317 -17.51 0.52 4.81
C ASP A 317 -16.09 0.17 5.28
N THR A 318 -15.85 -1.07 5.72
CA THR A 318 -14.56 -1.51 6.27
C THR A 318 -13.68 -2.14 5.19
N ARG A 319 -12.45 -1.66 5.06
CA ARG A 319 -11.43 -2.22 4.17
C ARG A 319 -10.18 -2.60 4.96
N TYR A 320 -9.71 -3.82 4.73
CA TYR A 320 -8.44 -4.28 5.30
C TYR A 320 -7.35 -4.43 4.25
N ILE A 321 -6.12 -4.20 4.69
CA ILE A 321 -4.88 -4.61 4.05
C ILE A 321 -4.34 -5.79 4.84
N GLN A 322 -3.96 -6.86 4.15
CA GLN A 322 -3.36 -8.04 4.75
C GLN A 322 -2.04 -8.38 4.07
N VAL A 323 -1.02 -8.65 4.87
CA VAL A 323 0.24 -9.20 4.38
C VAL A 323 0.52 -10.51 5.10
N ILE A 324 0.86 -11.54 4.34
CA ILE A 324 1.36 -12.81 4.86
C ILE A 324 2.64 -13.14 4.10
N LEU A 325 3.71 -13.44 4.83
CA LEU A 325 5.02 -13.73 4.29
C LEU A 325 5.52 -15.09 4.79
N GLY A 326 6.17 -15.86 3.89
CA GLY A 326 6.93 -17.04 4.26
C GLY A 326 6.08 -18.25 4.66
N VAL A 327 5.02 -18.58 3.91
CA VAL A 327 4.21 -19.77 4.19
C VAL A 327 4.78 -20.98 3.49
N GLY A 328 5.05 -22.05 4.26
CA GLY A 328 5.45 -23.37 3.76
C GLY A 328 6.82 -23.41 3.09
N ALA A 329 6.97 -24.22 2.06
CA ALA A 329 8.22 -24.44 1.36
C ALA A 329 8.05 -24.47 -0.15
N TRP A 330 9.12 -24.11 -0.89
CA TRP A 330 9.11 -24.09 -2.35
C TRP A 330 8.89 -25.46 -2.98
N GLU A 331 9.34 -26.52 -2.30
CA GLU A 331 9.23 -27.92 -2.73
C GLU A 331 7.78 -28.44 -2.63
N ASP A 332 6.96 -27.78 -1.80
CA ASP A 332 5.53 -28.11 -1.57
C ASP A 332 4.62 -26.96 -2.02
N LYS A 333 4.70 -26.62 -3.30
CA LYS A 333 4.06 -25.42 -3.87
C LYS A 333 2.54 -25.40 -3.71
N ASP A 334 1.90 -26.52 -3.98
CA ASP A 334 0.43 -26.60 -4.01
C ASP A 334 -0.16 -26.42 -2.61
N ASN A 335 0.36 -27.15 -1.61
CA ASN A 335 -0.08 -27.04 -0.24
C ASN A 335 0.31 -25.68 0.37
N SER A 336 1.53 -25.21 0.14
CA SER A 336 1.99 -23.90 0.65
C SER A 336 1.12 -22.77 0.11
N SER A 337 0.78 -22.78 -1.18
CA SER A 337 -0.13 -21.82 -1.78
C SER A 337 -1.55 -21.96 -1.24
N TYR A 338 -2.03 -23.19 -1.05
CA TYR A 338 -3.34 -23.48 -0.47
C TYR A 338 -3.45 -22.93 0.96
N PHE A 339 -2.52 -23.31 1.85
CA PHE A 339 -2.58 -22.93 3.26
C PHE A 339 -2.30 -21.44 3.48
N LYS A 340 -1.50 -20.80 2.65
CA LYS A 340 -1.35 -19.34 2.65
C LYS A 340 -2.71 -18.64 2.53
N ASN A 341 -3.57 -19.07 1.60
CA ASN A 341 -4.90 -18.49 1.45
C ASN A 341 -5.84 -18.89 2.59
N GLN A 342 -5.72 -20.10 3.15
CA GLN A 342 -6.49 -20.51 4.34
C GLN A 342 -6.18 -19.61 5.54
N ILE A 343 -4.89 -19.35 5.81
CA ILE A 343 -4.45 -18.43 6.87
C ILE A 343 -5.02 -17.03 6.62
N GLY A 344 -4.89 -16.55 5.39
CA GLY A 344 -5.41 -15.23 5.02
C GLY A 344 -6.92 -15.09 5.21
N ASN A 345 -7.68 -16.06 4.74
CA ASN A 345 -9.14 -16.07 4.90
C ASN A 345 -9.57 -16.18 6.36
N GLY A 346 -8.84 -16.96 7.18
CA GLY A 346 -9.09 -17.06 8.62
C GLY A 346 -8.89 -15.72 9.34
N LEU A 347 -7.80 -15.02 9.05
CA LEU A 347 -7.53 -13.70 9.61
C LEU A 347 -8.51 -12.63 9.12
N LEU A 348 -8.93 -12.67 7.84
CA LEU A 348 -9.98 -11.77 7.34
C LEU A 348 -11.30 -12.01 8.06
N LYS A 349 -11.70 -13.29 8.24
CA LYS A 349 -12.91 -13.64 8.98
C LYS A 349 -12.86 -13.13 10.41
N LYS A 350 -11.70 -13.27 11.10
CA LYS A 350 -11.48 -12.71 12.43
C LYS A 350 -11.66 -11.19 12.39
N ALA A 351 -10.94 -10.47 11.53
CA ALA A 351 -10.96 -9.02 11.49
C ALA A 351 -12.38 -8.46 11.25
N PHE A 352 -13.09 -8.97 10.26
CA PHE A 352 -14.49 -8.57 9.98
C PHE A 352 -15.51 -9.00 11.05
N SER A 353 -15.16 -9.98 11.91
CA SER A 353 -16.00 -10.40 13.03
C SER A 353 -15.75 -9.61 14.30
N GLU A 354 -14.59 -8.96 14.44
CA GLU A 354 -14.20 -8.23 15.65
C GLU A 354 -14.28 -6.71 15.50
N TYR A 355 -14.17 -6.19 14.29
CA TYR A 355 -14.13 -4.75 14.02
C TYR A 355 -15.02 -4.37 12.84
N GLU A 356 -15.58 -3.18 12.90
CA GLU A 356 -16.35 -2.56 11.81
C GLU A 356 -16.12 -1.05 11.77
N THR A 357 -16.29 -0.45 10.60
CA THR A 357 -16.26 1.00 10.45
C THR A 357 -17.64 1.57 10.81
N GLN A 358 -17.68 2.40 11.87
CA GLN A 358 -18.90 3.03 12.35
C GLN A 358 -18.92 4.54 12.05
N THR A 359 -20.11 5.09 11.83
CA THR A 359 -20.32 6.53 11.85
C THR A 359 -20.37 7.01 13.30
N VAL A 360 -19.34 7.71 13.73
CA VAL A 360 -19.19 8.26 15.09
C VAL A 360 -20.04 9.50 15.29
N LEU A 361 -19.99 10.42 14.32
CA LEU A 361 -20.78 11.64 14.26
C LEU A 361 -21.28 11.87 12.83
N LYS A 362 -22.51 12.28 12.69
CA LYS A 362 -23.06 12.67 11.38
C LYS A 362 -22.72 14.12 11.07
N ALA A 363 -22.78 14.51 9.80
CA ALA A 363 -22.71 15.90 9.40
C ALA A 363 -23.83 16.70 10.11
N GLY A 364 -23.53 17.95 10.52
CA GLY A 364 -24.46 18.80 11.25
C GLY A 364 -23.84 19.43 12.48
N GLU A 365 -24.71 20.04 13.29
CA GLU A 365 -24.32 20.68 14.55
C GLU A 365 -24.21 19.66 15.68
N HIS A 366 -23.14 19.76 16.48
CA HIS A 366 -22.89 18.96 17.67
C HIS A 366 -22.39 19.82 18.82
N THR A 367 -22.57 19.32 20.06
CA THR A 367 -21.91 19.89 21.24
C THR A 367 -20.88 18.88 21.74
N ILE A 368 -19.61 19.23 21.68
CA ILE A 368 -18.48 18.35 22.05
C ILE A 368 -17.64 19.10 23.08
N ASP A 369 -17.41 18.48 24.22
CA ASP A 369 -16.70 19.08 25.37
C ASP A 369 -17.23 20.45 25.77
N GLY A 370 -18.57 20.66 25.62
CA GLY A 370 -19.26 21.91 25.92
C GLY A 370 -19.20 22.97 24.80
N VAL A 371 -18.51 22.69 23.70
CA VAL A 371 -18.36 23.63 22.55
C VAL A 371 -19.31 23.22 21.44
N LYS A 372 -20.09 24.17 20.89
CA LYS A 372 -20.89 23.95 19.68
C LYS A 372 -20.01 23.95 18.44
N VAL A 373 -20.11 22.91 17.61
CA VAL A 373 -19.34 22.74 16.39
C VAL A 373 -20.22 22.33 15.23
N GLN A 374 -19.86 22.74 14.03
CA GLN A 374 -20.47 22.32 12.77
C GLN A 374 -19.52 21.35 12.06
N LEU A 375 -20.06 20.18 11.67
CA LEU A 375 -19.39 19.17 10.84
C LEU A 375 -19.93 19.22 9.41
N ASP A 376 -19.03 19.29 8.42
CA ASP A 376 -19.39 19.30 6.99
C ASP A 376 -19.71 17.91 6.44
N LYS A 377 -19.18 16.85 7.07
CA LYS A 377 -19.35 15.45 6.65
C LYS A 377 -19.38 14.51 7.86
N ASP A 378 -19.91 13.31 7.63
CA ASP A 378 -19.88 12.24 8.61
C ASP A 378 -18.44 11.87 9.00
N ILE A 379 -18.22 11.67 10.30
CA ILE A 379 -16.97 11.11 10.84
C ILE A 379 -17.16 9.62 11.00
N LYS A 380 -16.28 8.84 10.35
CA LYS A 380 -16.24 7.39 10.44
C LYS A 380 -14.89 6.91 10.95
N THR A 381 -14.87 5.84 11.71
CA THR A 381 -13.63 5.19 12.17
C THR A 381 -13.85 3.70 12.41
N LEU A 382 -12.76 2.94 12.42
CA LEU A 382 -12.76 1.54 12.82
C LEU A 382 -13.03 1.45 14.32
N VAL A 383 -13.93 0.55 14.71
CA VAL A 383 -14.31 0.32 16.12
C VAL A 383 -14.41 -1.18 16.36
N ARG A 384 -14.00 -1.67 17.53
CA ARG A 384 -14.31 -3.03 17.93
C ARG A 384 -15.81 -3.20 18.10
N ILE A 385 -16.38 -4.25 17.53
CA ILE A 385 -17.83 -4.51 17.57
C ILE A 385 -18.30 -4.58 19.03
N GLY A 386 -19.31 -3.77 19.35
CA GLY A 386 -19.87 -3.63 20.70
C GLY A 386 -19.18 -2.57 21.58
N GLU A 387 -18.12 -1.92 21.10
CA GLU A 387 -17.51 -0.78 21.79
C GLU A 387 -18.06 0.55 21.27
N THR A 388 -18.01 1.56 22.12
CA THR A 388 -18.38 2.94 21.72
C THR A 388 -17.11 3.70 21.39
N PRO A 389 -17.01 4.30 20.18
CA PRO A 389 -15.86 5.08 19.80
C PRO A 389 -15.65 6.29 20.70
N LYS A 390 -14.42 6.59 21.08
CA LYS A 390 -14.02 7.74 21.88
C LYS A 390 -13.46 8.82 20.97
N TYR A 391 -13.81 10.07 21.28
CA TYR A 391 -13.30 11.24 20.55
C TYR A 391 -13.28 12.45 21.47
N SER A 392 -12.46 13.43 21.13
CA SER A 392 -12.35 14.71 21.86
C SER A 392 -12.18 15.86 20.87
N LEU A 393 -12.59 17.07 21.30
CA LEU A 393 -12.30 18.29 20.53
C LEU A 393 -10.94 18.84 20.93
N LYS A 394 -10.01 18.94 19.94
CA LYS A 394 -8.71 19.58 20.13
C LYS A 394 -8.59 20.75 19.17
N GLU A 395 -8.55 21.96 19.72
CA GLU A 395 -8.60 23.20 18.93
C GLU A 395 -9.83 23.23 18.02
N ASP A 396 -9.66 23.16 16.72
CA ASP A 396 -10.71 23.16 15.70
C ASP A 396 -10.89 21.79 15.01
N LYS A 397 -10.48 20.68 15.69
CA LYS A 397 -10.55 19.33 15.13
C LYS A 397 -11.11 18.33 16.13
N ILE A 398 -11.95 17.42 15.64
CA ILE A 398 -12.32 16.22 16.37
C ILE A 398 -11.25 15.17 16.12
N VAL A 399 -10.62 14.70 17.19
CA VAL A 399 -9.61 13.65 17.19
C VAL A 399 -10.24 12.37 17.71
N ILE A 400 -10.10 11.29 16.94
CA ILE A 400 -10.53 9.96 17.34
C ILE A 400 -9.46 9.33 18.22
N GLU A 401 -9.88 8.79 19.37
CA GLU A 401 -9.01 8.10 20.32
C GLU A 401 -9.08 6.59 20.06
N THR A 402 -7.91 5.96 19.92
CA THR A 402 -7.78 4.53 19.68
C THR A 402 -6.57 3.98 20.43
N ASP A 403 -6.68 2.74 20.88
CA ASP A 403 -5.58 1.98 21.49
C ASP A 403 -4.83 1.14 20.44
N LEU A 404 -5.31 1.11 19.19
CA LEU A 404 -4.67 0.37 18.12
C LEU A 404 -3.40 1.09 17.63
N PRO A 405 -2.25 0.39 17.55
CA PRO A 405 -1.04 0.98 17.01
C PRO A 405 -1.16 1.18 15.48
N ARG A 406 -0.48 2.18 14.95
CA ARG A 406 -0.41 2.43 13.50
C ARG A 406 0.82 1.79 12.88
N ILE A 407 0.72 1.49 11.58
CA ILE A 407 1.83 0.91 10.80
C ILE A 407 3.06 1.83 10.75
N THR A 408 2.87 3.13 10.82
CA THR A 408 3.98 4.13 10.89
C THR A 408 3.51 5.39 11.60
N SER A 409 4.43 6.08 12.28
CA SER A 409 4.20 7.40 12.86
C SER A 409 4.04 8.52 11.83
N LYS A 410 4.29 8.25 10.54
CA LYS A 410 4.09 9.20 9.44
C LYS A 410 2.64 9.29 8.97
N ILE A 411 1.79 8.37 9.41
CA ILE A 411 0.33 8.46 9.23
C ILE A 411 -0.24 9.20 10.44
N GLU A 412 -0.71 10.41 10.20
CA GLU A 412 -1.32 11.23 11.24
C GLU A 412 -2.61 10.58 11.78
N PRO A 413 -2.92 10.76 13.08
CA PRO A 413 -4.21 10.38 13.64
C PRO A 413 -5.35 10.99 12.83
N LEU A 414 -6.47 10.26 12.73
CA LEU A 414 -7.67 10.81 12.12
C LEU A 414 -8.12 12.05 12.91
N ALA A 415 -8.06 13.20 12.26
CA ALA A 415 -8.49 14.48 12.81
C ALA A 415 -9.39 15.18 11.79
N TYR A 416 -10.59 15.49 12.19
CA TYR A 416 -11.63 16.05 11.35
C TYR A 416 -11.81 17.52 11.68
N PRO A 417 -11.53 18.45 10.76
CA PRO A 417 -11.74 19.88 10.99
C PRO A 417 -13.22 20.17 11.24
N VAL A 418 -13.49 21.10 12.16
CA VAL A 418 -14.82 21.56 12.50
C VAL A 418 -14.88 23.09 12.51
N THR A 419 -16.04 23.64 12.24
CA THR A 419 -16.27 25.06 12.45
C THR A 419 -16.86 25.26 13.85
N ILE A 420 -16.16 26.02 14.71
CA ILE A 420 -16.68 26.37 16.04
C ILE A 420 -17.78 27.39 15.86
N ILE A 421 -18.95 27.13 16.45
CA ILE A 421 -20.09 28.04 16.48
C ILE A 421 -19.96 28.89 17.75
N PRO A 422 -19.76 30.22 17.62
CA PRO A 422 -19.68 31.07 18.79
C PRO A 422 -20.98 31.00 19.63
N GLU A 423 -20.86 30.95 20.95
CA GLU A 423 -22.04 31.15 21.81
C GLU A 423 -22.59 32.55 21.55
N GLU A 424 -23.87 32.64 21.19
CA GLU A 424 -24.58 33.92 21.24
C GLU A 424 -24.56 34.41 22.69
N VAL A 425 -23.79 35.45 22.96
CA VAL A 425 -23.88 36.16 24.24
C VAL A 425 -25.27 36.76 24.28
N GLU A 426 -26.22 36.11 24.98
CA GLU A 426 -27.47 36.77 25.34
C GLU A 426 -27.11 38.03 26.14
N GLU A 427 -27.16 39.19 25.50
CA GLU A 427 -27.18 40.47 26.20
C GLU A 427 -28.36 40.39 27.16
N GLN A 428 -28.08 40.18 28.45
CA GLN A 428 -29.06 40.39 29.52
C GLN A 428 -29.53 41.82 29.39
N LYS A 429 -30.71 42.01 28.79
CA LYS A 429 -31.46 43.28 28.89
C LYS A 429 -31.79 43.49 30.36
N GLU A 430 -30.96 44.23 31.05
CA GLU A 430 -31.28 44.83 32.32
C GLU A 430 -32.55 45.66 32.11
N ASN A 431 -33.67 45.17 32.65
CA ASN A 431 -34.94 45.90 32.70
C ASN A 431 -34.78 47.13 33.62
N THR A 432 -34.27 48.22 33.12
CA THR A 432 -34.42 49.55 33.70
C THR A 432 -35.63 50.18 33.05
N THR A 433 -36.75 50.17 33.77
CA THR A 433 -37.95 50.91 33.42
C THR A 433 -37.61 52.38 33.44
N ILE A 434 -37.39 53.00 32.31
CA ILE A 434 -37.47 54.47 32.13
C ILE A 434 -38.41 54.72 30.96
N THR A 435 -39.52 55.39 31.34
CA THR A 435 -40.56 55.95 30.47
C THR A 435 -39.94 56.96 29.49
N ASP A 436 -40.49 56.94 28.32
CA ASP A 436 -40.69 58.01 27.32
C ASP A 436 -39.69 58.16 26.18
N LYS A 437 -40.30 57.86 25.01
CA LYS A 437 -40.15 58.52 23.71
C LYS A 437 -38.75 58.96 23.22
N THR A 438 -38.22 58.30 22.19
CA THR A 438 -37.95 58.96 20.89
C THR A 438 -37.57 57.96 19.85
N GLU A 439 -38.25 57.98 18.71
CA GLU A 439 -37.83 57.32 17.46
C GLU A 439 -36.43 57.79 17.08
N SER A 440 -35.42 56.95 17.12
CA SER A 440 -34.11 57.26 16.55
C SER A 440 -34.09 56.83 15.06
N ASN A 441 -34.53 57.76 14.22
CA ASN A 441 -34.04 57.75 12.83
C ASN A 441 -32.55 57.87 12.85
N ILE A 442 -31.83 56.78 12.43
CA ILE A 442 -30.40 56.85 12.15
C ILE A 442 -30.22 57.87 11.05
N ASN A 443 -29.70 59.05 11.41
CA ASN A 443 -29.47 60.12 10.46
C ASN A 443 -28.33 59.71 9.54
N PHE A 444 -28.67 59.40 8.30
CA PHE A 444 -27.72 58.97 7.26
C PHE A 444 -26.56 59.98 7.09
N GLU A 445 -26.81 61.27 7.41
CA GLU A 445 -25.77 62.30 7.41
C GLU A 445 -24.74 62.12 8.53
N GLU A 446 -25.15 61.69 9.75
CA GLU A 446 -24.21 61.39 10.86
C GLU A 446 -23.38 60.14 10.55
N PHE A 447 -23.96 59.14 9.90
CA PHE A 447 -23.21 57.96 9.44
C PHE A 447 -22.16 58.34 8.38
N LEU A 448 -22.48 59.19 7.41
CA LEU A 448 -21.53 59.69 6.42
C LEU A 448 -20.45 60.58 7.04
N LEU A 449 -20.76 61.38 8.05
CA LEU A 449 -19.76 62.17 8.79
C LEU A 449 -18.81 61.29 9.58
N SER A 450 -19.28 60.22 10.19
CA SER A 450 -18.41 59.25 10.91
C SER A 450 -17.44 58.49 9.97
N LEU A 451 -17.83 58.28 8.72
CA LEU A 451 -16.97 57.69 7.69
C LEU A 451 -15.89 58.64 7.19
N SER A 452 -16.17 59.98 7.21
CA SER A 452 -15.17 60.98 6.81
C SER A 452 -14.00 61.12 7.79
N GLU A 453 -14.22 60.76 9.06
CA GLU A 453 -13.17 60.74 10.09
C GLU A 453 -12.28 59.48 10.07
N ARG A 454 -12.64 58.51 9.21
CA ARG A 454 -11.88 57.24 9.04
C ARG A 454 -11.51 57.01 7.58
N PRO A 455 -10.54 57.75 7.02
CA PRO A 455 -10.21 57.75 5.57
C PRO A 455 -9.78 56.38 5.05
N VAL A 456 -9.20 55.53 5.90
CA VAL A 456 -8.79 54.15 5.52
C VAL A 456 -10.00 53.26 5.31
N LEU A 457 -11.02 53.35 6.18
CA LEU A 457 -12.26 52.57 6.06
C LEU A 457 -13.06 52.99 4.84
N LEU A 458 -13.16 54.30 4.59
CA LEU A 458 -13.81 54.84 3.41
C LEU A 458 -13.12 54.36 2.10
N GLY A 459 -11.79 54.33 2.10
CA GLY A 459 -11.00 53.79 0.97
C GLY A 459 -11.29 52.32 0.69
N VAL A 460 -11.39 51.47 1.71
CA VAL A 460 -11.70 50.04 1.58
C VAL A 460 -13.12 49.83 1.03
N ILE A 461 -14.12 50.62 1.49
CA ILE A 461 -15.50 50.53 1.01
C ILE A 461 -15.56 50.94 -0.48
N ILE A 462 -14.89 52.00 -0.89
CA ILE A 462 -14.88 52.48 -2.27
C ILE A 462 -14.23 51.46 -3.19
N ILE A 463 -13.11 50.85 -2.79
CA ILE A 463 -12.41 49.80 -3.55
C ILE A 463 -13.31 48.55 -3.68
N GLY A 464 -13.97 48.13 -2.57
CA GLY A 464 -14.91 47.01 -2.57
C GLY A 464 -16.07 47.22 -3.55
N LEU A 465 -16.70 48.41 -3.54
CA LEU A 465 -17.77 48.76 -4.47
C LEU A 465 -17.29 48.79 -5.95
N ALA A 466 -16.08 49.29 -6.22
CA ALA A 466 -15.52 49.32 -7.55
C ALA A 466 -15.23 47.89 -8.07
N CYS A 467 -14.77 46.98 -7.22
CA CYS A 467 -14.57 45.56 -7.57
C CYS A 467 -15.91 44.87 -7.88
N ILE A 468 -16.96 45.12 -7.12
CA ILE A 468 -18.31 44.55 -7.35
C ILE A 468 -18.87 45.06 -8.67
N ILE A 469 -18.79 46.37 -8.94
CA ILE A 469 -19.25 46.95 -10.19
C ILE A 469 -18.49 46.38 -11.38
N SER A 470 -17.15 46.20 -11.28
CA SER A 470 -16.32 45.60 -12.32
C SER A 470 -16.73 44.13 -12.57
N ALA A 471 -17.02 43.36 -11.52
CA ALA A 471 -17.47 42.00 -11.68
C ALA A 471 -18.85 41.90 -12.36
N ILE A 472 -19.76 42.82 -12.03
CA ILE A 472 -21.08 42.89 -12.67
C ILE A 472 -20.95 43.25 -14.15
N ILE A 473 -20.08 44.18 -14.51
CA ILE A 473 -19.84 44.58 -15.89
C ILE A 473 -19.26 43.39 -16.70
N VAL A 474 -18.28 42.69 -16.15
CA VAL A 474 -17.71 41.49 -16.79
C VAL A 474 -18.78 40.41 -16.98
N PHE A 475 -19.64 40.20 -16.00
CA PHE A 475 -20.73 39.24 -16.07
C PHE A 475 -21.77 39.62 -17.14
N ILE A 476 -22.15 40.90 -17.22
CA ILE A 476 -23.06 41.43 -18.26
C ILE A 476 -22.48 41.27 -19.64
N VAL A 477 -21.18 41.62 -19.84
CA VAL A 477 -20.46 41.43 -21.13
C VAL A 477 -20.38 39.97 -21.51
N PHE A 478 -20.21 39.07 -20.53
CA PHE A 478 -20.21 37.62 -20.75
C PHE A 478 -21.58 37.09 -21.23
N ILE A 479 -22.67 37.58 -20.62
CA ILE A 479 -24.04 37.23 -21.03
C ILE A 479 -24.37 37.76 -22.44
N LEU A 480 -23.95 38.99 -22.75
CA LEU A 480 -24.22 39.60 -24.05
C LEU A 480 -23.39 39.06 -25.22
N LYS A 481 -22.31 38.28 -24.92
CA LYS A 481 -21.50 37.58 -25.90
C LYS A 481 -21.91 36.13 -26.16
N ARG A 482 -22.91 35.63 -25.48
CA ARG A 482 -23.52 34.33 -25.68
C ARG A 482 -24.84 34.47 -26.43
#